data_2bb737878848c3bbe393ebaf68b5eb89
#
_entry.id   2bb737878848c3bbe393ebaf68b5eb89
#
_cell.length_a   1.000
_cell.length_b   1.000
_cell.length_c   1.000
_cell.angle_alpha   90.00
_cell.angle_beta   90.00
_cell.angle_gamma   90.00
#
_symmetry.space_group_name_H-M   'P 1'
#
loop_
_entity.id
_entity.type
_entity.pdbx_description
1 polymer ?
#
loop_
_entity_poly.entity_id
_entity_poly.type
_entity_poly.pdbx_seq_one_letter_code
_entity_poly.pdbx_strand_id
1 'polypeptide(L)'
;MHTAFANGCNLWSGAEFYGPPEYNSMTLINAYFTKFPEDAEKITIAIKGTYNPDTFQLDGSPENVRRSIDNVLNQLGGVKKLDIFAPSRRDHKVPFGETLNVIQKEYVDTGKVGGIALSECSAETIEEAIKHVKVALVEVECSLFSPDILKNGVAAACAKHNIPIMAYAPIGRGMLTGRFVDSSQFQDQGIASGFPRFRPESFQHNLKLVDQVKAVAERKGITSAQLAINWVRGLNSRKGMPTIIPTPGATTTARVEENAQDFPLTEEEMTTLEDIAYAFEVSGGRYPEGVPMEA
;
A
#
# COMPACT_ATOMS: atom_id res chain seq x y z
N MET A 1 -4.38 13.08 9.91
CA MET A 1 -3.49 13.62 8.86
C MET A 1 -2.44 14.57 9.45
N HIS A 2 -2.80 15.66 10.13
CA HIS A 2 -1.80 16.59 10.71
C HIS A 2 -0.80 15.88 11.65
N THR A 3 -1.29 15.02 12.57
CA THR A 3 -0.43 14.19 13.43
C THR A 3 0.52 13.31 12.63
N ALA A 4 0.07 12.74 11.51
CA ALA A 4 0.92 11.90 10.66
C ALA A 4 2.08 12.73 10.07
N PHE A 5 1.78 13.89 9.51
CA PHE A 5 2.79 14.79 8.99
C PHE A 5 3.75 15.29 10.09
N ALA A 6 3.24 15.67 11.26
CA ALA A 6 4.06 16.09 12.40
C ALA A 6 5.02 14.99 12.90
N ASN A 7 4.71 13.71 12.63
CA ASN A 7 5.57 12.56 12.92
C ASN A 7 6.39 12.09 11.70
N GLY A 8 6.56 12.94 10.67
CA GLY A 8 7.41 12.64 9.52
C GLY A 8 6.76 11.75 8.45
N CYS A 9 5.48 11.39 8.57
CA CYS A 9 4.76 10.62 7.56
C CYS A 9 4.31 11.55 6.42
N ASN A 10 5.16 11.76 5.44
CA ASN A 10 4.97 12.71 4.34
C ASN A 10 4.68 12.08 2.98
N LEU A 11 4.50 10.76 2.90
CA LEU A 11 4.01 10.04 1.72
C LEU A 11 2.66 9.41 2.07
N TRP A 12 1.60 9.89 1.41
CA TRP A 12 0.23 9.44 1.67
C TRP A 12 -0.35 8.69 0.48
N SER A 13 -0.98 7.55 0.76
CA SER A 13 -1.69 6.74 -0.23
C SER A 13 -3.20 6.97 -0.13
N GLY A 14 -3.84 7.05 -1.27
CA GLY A 14 -5.29 7.12 -1.41
C GLY A 14 -5.77 6.44 -2.68
N ALA A 15 -7.08 6.43 -2.89
CA ALA A 15 -7.65 5.97 -4.13
C ALA A 15 -8.95 6.74 -4.44
N GLU A 16 -9.26 6.88 -5.73
CA GLU A 16 -10.49 7.46 -6.23
C GLU A 16 -11.74 6.78 -5.62
N PHE A 17 -11.64 5.49 -5.35
CA PHE A 17 -12.72 4.62 -4.88
C PHE A 17 -12.64 4.27 -3.37
N TYR A 18 -11.81 4.95 -2.59
CA TYR A 18 -11.77 4.75 -1.13
C TYR A 18 -12.78 5.67 -0.45
N GLY A 19 -13.97 5.16 -0.24
CA GLY A 19 -15.11 5.83 0.32
C GLY A 19 -16.20 6.16 -0.71
N PRO A 20 -17.40 6.57 -0.27
CA PRO A 20 -18.46 6.99 -1.17
C PRO A 20 -18.10 8.30 -1.89
N PRO A 21 -18.74 8.63 -3.02
CA PRO A 21 -18.40 9.81 -3.83
C PRO A 21 -18.34 11.12 -3.03
N GLU A 22 -19.23 11.30 -2.05
CA GLU A 22 -19.34 12.51 -1.26
C GLU A 22 -18.32 12.58 -0.12
N TYR A 23 -17.71 11.43 0.24
CA TYR A 23 -16.80 11.35 1.39
C TYR A 23 -15.72 10.27 1.15
N ASN A 24 -14.74 10.58 0.33
CA ASN A 24 -13.67 9.68 -0.08
C ASN A 24 -12.27 10.22 0.26
N SER A 25 -11.22 9.50 -0.15
CA SER A 25 -9.85 9.94 0.05
C SER A 25 -9.57 11.33 -0.50
N MET A 26 -10.15 11.69 -1.67
CA MET A 26 -9.87 12.97 -2.32
C MET A 26 -10.51 14.13 -1.57
N THR A 27 -11.77 13.96 -1.11
CA THR A 27 -12.45 14.99 -0.30
C THR A 27 -11.73 15.23 1.02
N LEU A 28 -11.19 14.17 1.64
CA LEU A 28 -10.40 14.27 2.87
C LEU A 28 -9.08 15.00 2.63
N ILE A 29 -8.37 14.68 1.54
CA ILE A 29 -7.11 15.32 1.15
C ILE A 29 -7.34 16.79 0.82
N ASN A 30 -8.39 17.10 0.05
CA ASN A 30 -8.79 18.48 -0.25
C ASN A 30 -9.05 19.29 1.03
N ALA A 31 -9.87 18.77 1.95
CA ALA A 31 -10.17 19.42 3.22
C ALA A 31 -8.90 19.69 4.05
N TYR A 32 -7.94 18.75 4.03
CA TYR A 32 -6.67 18.93 4.74
C TYR A 32 -5.86 20.09 4.15
N PHE A 33 -5.60 20.10 2.84
CA PHE A 33 -4.77 21.14 2.21
C PHE A 33 -5.49 22.49 2.09
N THR A 34 -6.82 22.51 2.10
CA THR A 34 -7.57 23.76 2.28
C THR A 34 -7.30 24.38 3.65
N LYS A 35 -7.16 23.54 4.68
CA LYS A 35 -6.89 24.01 6.05
C LYS A 35 -5.41 24.28 6.32
N PHE A 36 -4.51 23.54 5.69
CA PHE A 36 -3.05 23.58 5.86
C PHE A 36 -2.34 23.71 4.51
N PRO A 37 -2.51 24.83 3.78
CA PRO A 37 -1.93 24.99 2.45
C PRO A 37 -0.39 24.98 2.45
N GLU A 38 0.25 25.38 3.55
CA GLU A 38 1.71 25.36 3.73
C GLU A 38 2.34 23.97 3.73
N ASP A 39 1.53 22.91 3.87
CA ASP A 39 2.00 21.52 3.84
C ASP A 39 1.95 20.91 2.43
N ALA A 40 1.31 21.60 1.47
CA ALA A 40 1.05 21.03 0.14
C ALA A 40 2.32 20.61 -0.61
N GLU A 41 3.38 21.40 -0.51
CA GLU A 41 4.66 21.09 -1.17
C GLU A 41 5.57 20.13 -0.37
N LYS A 42 5.21 19.84 0.89
CA LYS A 42 6.00 19.00 1.79
C LYS A 42 5.50 17.55 1.84
N ILE A 43 4.28 17.32 1.38
CA ILE A 43 3.62 16.02 1.42
C ILE A 43 3.41 15.52 0.00
N THR A 44 3.86 14.30 -0.27
CA THR A 44 3.63 13.59 -1.52
C THR A 44 2.36 12.75 -1.40
N ILE A 45 1.45 12.87 -2.36
CA ILE A 45 0.26 12.01 -2.46
C ILE A 45 0.39 11.04 -3.64
N ALA A 46 0.10 9.77 -3.39
CA ALA A 46 0.03 8.72 -4.40
C ALA A 46 -1.41 8.18 -4.47
N ILE A 47 -2.07 8.41 -5.59
CA ILE A 47 -3.50 8.14 -5.75
C ILE A 47 -3.73 7.05 -6.80
N LYS A 48 -4.52 6.05 -6.42
CA LYS A 48 -4.95 4.97 -7.31
C LYS A 48 -6.28 5.28 -7.97
N GLY A 49 -6.42 4.87 -9.23
CA GLY A 49 -7.67 4.99 -9.99
C GLY A 49 -7.86 3.86 -10.98
N THR A 50 -8.60 4.15 -12.07
CA THR A 50 -8.87 3.27 -13.20
C THR A 50 -9.87 2.13 -12.96
N TYR A 51 -10.58 2.10 -11.83
CA TYR A 51 -11.81 1.31 -11.76
C TYR A 51 -12.94 2.04 -12.50
N ASN A 52 -13.75 1.30 -13.20
CA ASN A 52 -15.00 1.81 -13.76
C ASN A 52 -16.00 2.04 -12.59
N PRO A 53 -16.52 3.25 -12.39
CA PRO A 53 -17.36 3.56 -11.23
C PRO A 53 -18.72 2.85 -11.25
N ASP A 54 -19.23 2.50 -12.43
CA ASP A 54 -20.56 1.88 -12.57
C ASP A 54 -20.52 0.37 -12.35
N THR A 55 -19.42 -0.28 -12.78
CA THR A 55 -19.28 -1.74 -12.74
C THR A 55 -18.32 -2.23 -11.65
N PHE A 56 -17.51 -1.35 -11.07
CA PHE A 56 -16.41 -1.68 -10.16
C PHE A 56 -15.40 -2.67 -10.77
N GLN A 57 -15.33 -2.74 -12.09
CA GLN A 57 -14.35 -3.55 -12.80
C GLN A 57 -13.13 -2.71 -13.20
N LEU A 58 -12.00 -3.37 -13.39
CA LEU A 58 -10.82 -2.74 -13.96
C LEU A 58 -11.12 -2.30 -15.38
N ASP A 59 -10.67 -1.10 -15.70
CA ASP A 59 -10.79 -0.52 -17.05
C ASP A 59 -9.57 0.36 -17.32
N GLY A 60 -8.58 -0.23 -17.99
CA GLY A 60 -7.35 0.43 -18.41
C GLY A 60 -7.46 1.20 -19.71
N SER A 61 -8.68 1.33 -20.27
CA SER A 61 -8.90 2.07 -21.53
C SER A 61 -8.48 3.53 -21.43
N PRO A 62 -8.00 4.13 -22.52
CA PRO A 62 -7.67 5.55 -22.58
C PRO A 62 -8.78 6.47 -22.07
N GLU A 63 -10.04 6.16 -22.39
CA GLU A 63 -11.21 6.92 -21.95
C GLU A 63 -11.36 6.92 -20.44
N ASN A 64 -11.30 5.73 -19.82
CA ASN A 64 -11.47 5.62 -18.37
C ASN A 64 -10.26 6.15 -17.60
N VAL A 65 -9.05 6.01 -18.16
CA VAL A 65 -7.84 6.62 -17.57
C VAL A 65 -8.00 8.14 -17.46
N ARG A 66 -8.45 8.80 -18.56
CA ARG A 66 -8.73 10.26 -18.55
C ARG A 66 -9.80 10.60 -17.53
N ARG A 67 -10.95 9.90 -17.58
CA ARG A 67 -12.05 10.09 -16.62
C ARG A 67 -11.53 10.04 -15.17
N SER A 68 -10.76 9.00 -14.86
CA SER A 68 -10.26 8.75 -13.50
C SER A 68 -9.32 9.86 -13.04
N ILE A 69 -8.34 10.24 -13.85
CA ILE A 69 -7.39 11.30 -13.47
C ILE A 69 -8.09 12.65 -13.37
N ASP A 70 -8.94 12.99 -14.33
CA ASP A 70 -9.68 14.26 -14.31
C ASP A 70 -10.61 14.34 -13.10
N ASN A 71 -11.26 13.23 -12.71
CA ASN A 71 -12.07 13.16 -11.49
C ASN A 71 -11.22 13.41 -10.24
N VAL A 72 -10.04 12.79 -10.13
CA VAL A 72 -9.11 13.01 -9.01
C VAL A 72 -8.67 14.48 -8.95
N LEU A 73 -8.26 15.06 -10.09
CA LEU A 73 -7.82 16.46 -10.16
C LEU A 73 -8.95 17.43 -9.79
N ASN A 74 -10.18 17.17 -10.27
CA ASN A 74 -11.35 17.97 -9.95
C ASN A 74 -11.68 17.94 -8.45
N GLN A 75 -11.61 16.77 -7.82
CA GLN A 75 -11.86 16.62 -6.39
C GLN A 75 -10.77 17.26 -5.53
N LEU A 76 -9.51 17.22 -5.97
CA LEU A 76 -8.42 17.95 -5.32
C LEU A 76 -8.59 19.47 -5.42
N GLY A 77 -9.33 19.97 -6.41
CA GLY A 77 -9.72 21.38 -6.52
C GLY A 77 -8.55 22.37 -6.61
N GLY A 78 -7.37 21.92 -7.04
CA GLY A 78 -6.16 22.74 -7.16
C GLY A 78 -5.47 23.09 -5.83
N VAL A 79 -5.99 22.69 -4.67
CA VAL A 79 -5.35 22.93 -3.36
C VAL A 79 -4.11 22.06 -3.15
N LYS A 80 -3.99 20.97 -3.92
CA LYS A 80 -2.84 20.06 -3.93
C LYS A 80 -2.62 19.54 -5.34
N LYS A 81 -1.35 19.57 -5.79
CA LYS A 81 -0.93 18.89 -7.02
C LYS A 81 -1.04 17.38 -6.82
N LEU A 82 -1.48 16.66 -7.84
CA LEU A 82 -1.40 15.20 -7.87
C LEU A 82 0.05 14.78 -8.15
N ASP A 83 0.76 14.36 -7.11
CA ASP A 83 2.18 14.03 -7.24
C ASP A 83 2.39 12.72 -7.99
N ILE A 84 1.63 11.68 -7.65
CA ILE A 84 1.77 10.35 -8.25
C ILE A 84 0.38 9.77 -8.51
N PHE A 85 0.18 9.24 -9.72
CA PHE A 85 -1.02 8.48 -10.09
C PHE A 85 -0.66 7.04 -10.44
N ALA A 86 -1.52 6.09 -10.05
CA ALA A 86 -1.36 4.68 -10.36
C ALA A 86 -2.65 4.06 -10.91
N PRO A 87 -2.60 3.28 -12.00
CA PRO A 87 -3.63 2.28 -12.25
C PRO A 87 -3.72 1.34 -11.05
N SER A 88 -4.91 1.10 -10.53
CA SER A 88 -5.09 0.26 -9.32
C SER A 88 -4.64 -1.17 -9.52
N ARG A 89 -4.80 -1.67 -10.75
CA ARG A 89 -4.33 -2.97 -11.24
C ARG A 89 -4.09 -2.86 -12.74
N ARG A 90 -3.29 -3.76 -13.27
CA ARG A 90 -3.18 -3.96 -14.72
C ARG A 90 -4.49 -4.54 -15.26
N ASP A 91 -5.06 -3.89 -16.25
CA ASP A 91 -6.13 -4.46 -17.07
C ASP A 91 -5.53 -5.22 -18.25
N HIS A 92 -5.61 -6.55 -18.22
CA HIS A 92 -5.06 -7.39 -19.29
C HIS A 92 -5.87 -7.35 -20.59
N LYS A 93 -7.03 -6.68 -20.62
CA LYS A 93 -7.82 -6.47 -21.85
C LYS A 93 -7.30 -5.32 -22.70
N VAL A 94 -6.45 -4.47 -22.12
CA VAL A 94 -5.88 -3.31 -22.78
C VAL A 94 -4.35 -3.46 -22.80
N PRO A 95 -3.67 -3.20 -23.94
CA PRO A 95 -2.21 -3.16 -23.96
C PRO A 95 -1.68 -2.18 -22.91
N PHE A 96 -0.85 -2.65 -21.99
CA PHE A 96 -0.44 -1.84 -20.83
C PHE A 96 0.28 -0.54 -21.21
N GLY A 97 1.02 -0.58 -22.32
CA GLY A 97 1.63 0.61 -22.89
C GLY A 97 0.63 1.70 -23.30
N GLU A 98 -0.59 1.34 -23.72
CA GLU A 98 -1.64 2.34 -24.05
C GLU A 98 -2.11 3.06 -22.80
N THR A 99 -2.45 2.30 -21.74
CA THR A 99 -2.80 2.85 -20.42
C THR A 99 -1.73 3.81 -19.90
N LEU A 100 -0.46 3.37 -19.90
CA LEU A 100 0.66 4.15 -19.36
C LEU A 100 0.98 5.38 -20.23
N ASN A 101 0.89 5.26 -21.55
CA ASN A 101 1.16 6.36 -22.46
C ASN A 101 0.15 7.51 -22.35
N VAL A 102 -1.12 7.23 -22.07
CA VAL A 102 -2.11 8.27 -21.79
C VAL A 102 -1.72 9.06 -20.54
N ILE A 103 -1.38 8.36 -19.45
CA ILE A 103 -0.96 9.01 -18.22
C ILE A 103 0.31 9.86 -18.47
N GLN A 104 1.30 9.29 -19.17
CA GLN A 104 2.56 9.99 -19.44
C GLN A 104 2.33 11.24 -20.30
N LYS A 105 1.75 11.10 -21.48
CA LYS A 105 1.68 12.17 -22.48
C LYS A 105 0.69 13.27 -22.12
N GLU A 106 -0.47 12.90 -21.56
CA GLU A 106 -1.55 13.85 -21.36
C GLU A 106 -1.54 14.49 -19.96
N TYR A 107 -0.85 13.85 -19.01
CA TYR A 107 -0.85 14.33 -17.62
C TYR A 107 0.54 14.58 -17.03
N VAL A 108 1.50 13.66 -17.23
CA VAL A 108 2.85 13.86 -16.69
C VAL A 108 3.62 14.89 -17.52
N ASP A 109 3.68 14.73 -18.83
CA ASP A 109 4.41 15.65 -19.74
C ASP A 109 3.81 17.06 -19.72
N THR A 110 2.52 17.18 -19.39
CA THR A 110 1.83 18.47 -19.24
C THR A 110 1.96 19.08 -17.83
N GLY A 111 2.56 18.36 -16.89
CA GLY A 111 2.78 18.81 -15.52
C GLY A 111 1.56 18.71 -14.59
N LYS A 112 0.42 18.17 -15.05
CA LYS A 112 -0.79 17.97 -14.24
C LYS A 112 -0.59 16.89 -13.15
N VAL A 113 0.21 15.86 -13.45
CA VAL A 113 0.60 14.76 -12.56
C VAL A 113 2.13 14.74 -12.47
N GLY A 114 2.68 14.48 -11.29
CA GLY A 114 4.12 14.48 -11.08
C GLY A 114 4.83 13.21 -11.54
N GLY A 115 4.17 12.06 -11.50
CA GLY A 115 4.75 10.78 -11.89
C GLY A 115 3.75 9.63 -11.89
N ILE A 116 4.21 8.46 -12.35
CA ILE A 116 3.40 7.25 -12.50
C ILE A 116 3.88 6.22 -11.49
N ALA A 117 2.94 5.61 -10.75
CA ALA A 117 3.19 4.42 -9.95
C ALA A 117 2.49 3.19 -10.53
N LEU A 118 2.93 2.01 -10.08
CA LEU A 118 2.25 0.75 -10.32
C LEU A 118 1.70 0.21 -9.00
N SER A 119 0.65 -0.60 -9.07
CA SER A 119 0.01 -1.18 -7.87
C SER A 119 -0.27 -2.67 -8.10
N GLU A 120 0.10 -3.52 -7.13
CA GLU A 120 -0.12 -4.97 -7.12
C GLU A 120 0.31 -5.64 -8.44
N CYS A 121 1.55 -5.40 -8.84
CA CYS A 121 2.10 -5.86 -10.12
C CYS A 121 3.25 -6.86 -9.91
N SER A 122 3.41 -7.75 -10.88
CA SER A 122 4.51 -8.70 -10.93
C SER A 122 5.83 -8.05 -11.36
N ALA A 123 6.93 -8.77 -11.22
CA ALA A 123 8.23 -8.35 -11.74
C ALA A 123 8.20 -8.15 -13.26
N GLU A 124 7.49 -9.02 -13.99
CA GLU A 124 7.31 -8.92 -15.44
C GLU A 124 6.56 -7.66 -15.84
N THR A 125 5.51 -7.30 -15.08
CA THR A 125 4.75 -6.06 -15.32
C THR A 125 5.60 -4.81 -15.05
N ILE A 126 6.46 -4.84 -14.03
CA ILE A 126 7.43 -3.75 -13.79
C ILE A 126 8.39 -3.62 -14.96
N GLU A 127 9.00 -4.73 -15.40
CA GLU A 127 9.94 -4.76 -16.55
C GLU A 127 9.28 -4.35 -17.87
N GLU A 128 7.97 -4.58 -18.03
CA GLU A 128 7.22 -4.07 -19.18
C GLU A 128 6.98 -2.57 -19.06
N ALA A 129 6.50 -2.09 -17.91
CA ALA A 129 6.13 -0.69 -17.69
C ALA A 129 7.30 0.27 -17.93
N ILE A 130 8.51 -0.08 -17.48
CA ILE A 130 9.71 0.76 -17.63
C ILE A 130 10.15 0.96 -19.09
N LYS A 131 9.68 0.11 -20.02
CA LYS A 131 9.92 0.30 -21.46
C LYS A 131 9.08 1.46 -22.02
N HIS A 132 8.02 1.85 -21.33
CA HIS A 132 7.06 2.87 -21.77
C HIS A 132 7.18 4.17 -21.00
N VAL A 133 7.42 4.09 -19.66
CA VAL A 133 7.40 5.24 -18.76
C VAL A 133 8.46 5.11 -17.67
N LYS A 134 8.80 6.23 -17.03
CA LYS A 134 9.55 6.23 -15.78
C LYS A 134 8.58 5.90 -14.64
N VAL A 135 8.77 4.75 -14.00
CA VAL A 135 8.01 4.37 -12.80
C VAL A 135 8.59 5.05 -11.57
N ALA A 136 7.78 5.85 -10.88
CA ALA A 136 8.20 6.61 -9.70
C ALA A 136 8.09 5.80 -8.40
N LEU A 137 7.16 4.83 -8.34
CA LEU A 137 6.82 4.08 -7.14
C LEU A 137 6.11 2.77 -7.52
N VAL A 138 6.29 1.72 -6.71
CA VAL A 138 5.47 0.49 -6.77
C VAL A 138 4.79 0.29 -5.43
N GLU A 139 3.45 0.18 -5.42
CA GLU A 139 2.65 -0.07 -4.22
C GLU A 139 2.22 -1.53 -4.17
N VAL A 140 2.75 -2.31 -3.23
CA VAL A 140 2.49 -3.75 -3.06
C VAL A 140 2.34 -4.12 -1.59
N GLU A 141 1.65 -5.22 -1.30
CA GLU A 141 1.55 -5.74 0.07
C GLU A 141 2.92 -6.24 0.55
N CYS A 142 3.34 -5.79 1.73
CA CYS A 142 4.50 -6.36 2.41
C CYS A 142 4.29 -6.36 3.92
N SER A 143 4.28 -7.55 4.49
CA SER A 143 4.12 -7.79 5.93
C SER A 143 4.65 -9.18 6.28
N LEU A 144 4.72 -9.49 7.57
CA LEU A 144 5.02 -10.85 8.05
C LEU A 144 3.96 -11.89 7.63
N PHE A 145 2.73 -11.45 7.25
CA PHE A 145 1.72 -12.30 6.62
C PHE A 145 1.86 -12.44 5.10
N SER A 146 2.56 -11.52 4.45
CA SER A 146 2.71 -11.49 2.99
C SER A 146 4.12 -10.99 2.64
N PRO A 147 5.14 -11.84 2.86
CA PRO A 147 6.53 -11.53 2.52
C PRO A 147 6.86 -11.83 1.05
N ASP A 148 5.86 -12.14 0.23
CA ASP A 148 5.99 -12.70 -1.13
C ASP A 148 6.91 -11.88 -2.02
N ILE A 149 6.84 -10.53 -1.95
CA ILE A 149 7.65 -9.62 -2.79
C ILE A 149 9.16 -9.81 -2.62
N LEU A 150 9.58 -10.39 -1.50
CA LEU A 150 11.01 -10.68 -1.23
C LEU A 150 11.52 -11.89 -2.00
N LYS A 151 10.63 -12.74 -2.54
CA LYS A 151 10.97 -13.99 -3.24
C LYS A 151 10.42 -14.08 -4.67
N ASN A 152 9.33 -13.35 -5.00
CA ASN A 152 8.68 -13.45 -6.31
C ASN A 152 9.30 -12.53 -7.38
N GLY A 153 10.42 -11.87 -7.08
CA GLY A 153 11.14 -11.01 -8.02
C GLY A 153 10.75 -9.54 -8.00
N VAL A 154 9.63 -9.16 -7.37
CA VAL A 154 9.15 -7.76 -7.33
C VAL A 154 10.17 -6.83 -6.66
N ALA A 155 10.66 -7.18 -5.46
CA ALA A 155 11.67 -6.36 -4.78
C ALA A 155 12.98 -6.29 -5.59
N ALA A 156 13.40 -7.39 -6.23
CA ALA A 156 14.59 -7.42 -7.06
C ALA A 156 14.46 -6.53 -8.31
N ALA A 157 13.31 -6.56 -9.00
CA ALA A 157 13.03 -5.69 -10.13
C ALA A 157 13.05 -4.21 -9.70
N CYS A 158 12.39 -3.87 -8.58
CA CYS A 158 12.41 -2.53 -8.04
C CYS A 158 13.83 -2.06 -7.68
N ALA A 159 14.63 -2.90 -7.03
CA ALA A 159 16.03 -2.59 -6.70
C ALA A 159 16.88 -2.33 -7.94
N LYS A 160 16.76 -3.20 -8.96
CA LYS A 160 17.48 -3.08 -10.25
C LYS A 160 17.24 -1.73 -10.93
N HIS A 161 16.02 -1.20 -10.83
CA HIS A 161 15.61 0.05 -11.49
C HIS A 161 15.56 1.25 -10.55
N ASN A 162 16.01 1.13 -9.29
CA ASN A 162 15.95 2.17 -8.26
C ASN A 162 14.53 2.71 -8.04
N ILE A 163 13.54 1.83 -8.09
CA ILE A 163 12.13 2.16 -7.85
C ILE A 163 11.82 1.89 -6.37
N PRO A 164 11.38 2.88 -5.58
CA PRO A 164 10.94 2.64 -4.21
C PRO A 164 9.65 1.83 -4.17
N ILE A 165 9.50 1.05 -3.10
CA ILE A 165 8.28 0.31 -2.79
C ILE A 165 7.52 1.01 -1.68
N MET A 166 6.22 1.26 -1.88
CA MET A 166 5.26 1.59 -0.84
C MET A 166 4.61 0.27 -0.38
N ALA A 167 5.00 -0.18 0.81
CA ALA A 167 4.54 -1.43 1.40
C ALA A 167 3.22 -1.21 2.15
N TYR A 168 2.09 -1.53 1.52
CA TYR A 168 0.81 -1.41 2.19
C TYR A 168 0.52 -2.62 3.10
N ALA A 169 -0.40 -2.43 4.05
CA ALA A 169 -0.80 -3.40 5.06
C ALA A 169 0.37 -4.01 5.87
N PRO A 170 1.37 -3.24 6.33
CA PRO A 170 2.53 -3.78 7.06
C PRO A 170 2.14 -4.48 8.37
N ILE A 171 0.97 -4.19 8.92
CA ILE A 171 0.39 -4.83 10.11
C ILE A 171 -0.65 -5.90 9.77
N GLY A 172 -0.64 -6.45 8.55
CA GLY A 172 -1.58 -7.50 8.13
C GLY A 172 -3.05 -7.09 8.28
N ARG A 173 -3.40 -5.86 7.87
CA ARG A 173 -4.75 -5.27 8.01
C ARG A 173 -5.26 -5.24 9.46
N GLY A 174 -4.35 -5.14 10.42
CA GLY A 174 -4.62 -5.12 11.86
C GLY A 174 -4.48 -6.46 12.57
N MET A 175 -4.36 -7.57 11.86
CA MET A 175 -4.20 -8.90 12.46
C MET A 175 -2.92 -8.99 13.31
N LEU A 176 -1.80 -8.46 12.81
CA LEU A 176 -0.51 -8.45 13.51
C LEU A 176 -0.46 -7.53 14.74
N THR A 177 -1.52 -6.78 15.01
CA THR A 177 -1.60 -6.01 16.27
C THR A 177 -1.82 -6.88 17.50
N GLY A 178 -2.26 -8.13 17.32
CA GLY A 178 -2.63 -9.05 18.39
C GLY A 178 -3.91 -8.67 19.16
N ARG A 179 -4.70 -7.69 18.66
CA ARG A 179 -5.96 -7.26 19.29
C ARG A 179 -7.11 -8.23 19.05
N PHE A 180 -7.06 -8.93 17.93
CA PHE A 180 -8.12 -9.83 17.52
C PHE A 180 -7.76 -11.25 17.96
N VAL A 181 -8.61 -11.86 18.75
CA VAL A 181 -8.45 -13.23 19.25
C VAL A 181 -9.50 -14.19 18.69
N ASP A 182 -10.52 -13.63 18.03
CA ASP A 182 -11.61 -14.36 17.39
C ASP A 182 -12.04 -13.66 16.10
N SER A 183 -12.45 -14.46 15.09
CA SER A 183 -12.86 -13.94 13.78
C SER A 183 -14.08 -13.00 13.85
N SER A 184 -14.97 -13.20 14.84
CA SER A 184 -16.13 -12.33 15.03
C SER A 184 -15.73 -10.88 15.33
N GLN A 185 -14.61 -10.67 16.03
CA GLN A 185 -14.05 -9.34 16.31
C GLN A 185 -13.48 -8.67 15.05
N PHE A 186 -13.21 -9.44 14.01
CA PHE A 186 -12.69 -8.91 12.74
C PHE A 186 -13.81 -8.53 11.76
N GLN A 187 -15.05 -8.95 12.00
CA GLN A 187 -16.20 -8.71 11.09
C GLN A 187 -16.47 -7.21 10.88
N ASP A 188 -16.19 -6.38 11.87
CA ASP A 188 -16.39 -4.92 11.79
C ASP A 188 -15.22 -4.16 11.11
N GLN A 189 -14.26 -4.89 10.51
CA GLN A 189 -13.09 -4.27 9.86
C GLN A 189 -13.34 -3.93 8.37
N GLY A 190 -14.58 -3.64 8.00
CA GLY A 190 -14.96 -3.24 6.65
C GLY A 190 -14.66 -4.34 5.61
N ILE A 191 -14.15 -3.94 4.46
CA ILE A 191 -13.88 -4.86 3.33
C ILE A 191 -12.96 -6.03 3.73
N ALA A 192 -12.02 -5.79 4.65
CA ALA A 192 -11.06 -6.82 5.06
C ALA A 192 -11.71 -8.02 5.74
N SER A 193 -12.88 -7.86 6.37
CA SER A 193 -13.62 -8.95 7.01
C SER A 193 -14.03 -10.05 6.03
N GLY A 194 -14.23 -9.71 4.76
CA GLY A 194 -14.59 -10.68 3.70
C GLY A 194 -13.41 -11.45 3.11
N PHE A 195 -12.18 -11.13 3.50
CA PHE A 195 -11.02 -11.79 2.91
C PHE A 195 -10.80 -13.20 3.47
N PRO A 196 -10.42 -14.19 2.62
CA PRO A 196 -10.33 -15.59 3.00
C PRO A 196 -9.48 -15.86 4.25
N ARG A 197 -8.36 -15.15 4.42
CA ARG A 197 -7.45 -15.33 5.57
C ARG A 197 -8.03 -14.88 6.92
N PHE A 198 -9.12 -14.10 6.91
CA PHE A 198 -9.78 -13.61 8.14
C PHE A 198 -11.11 -14.32 8.43
N ARG A 199 -11.51 -15.27 7.59
CA ARG A 199 -12.67 -16.11 7.83
C ARG A 199 -12.43 -17.08 8.99
N PRO A 200 -13.50 -17.56 9.69
CA PRO A 200 -13.35 -18.43 10.84
C PRO A 200 -12.44 -19.64 10.63
N GLU A 201 -12.53 -20.28 9.47
CA GLU A 201 -11.75 -21.46 9.12
C GLU A 201 -10.23 -21.21 9.02
N SER A 202 -9.81 -19.98 8.66
CA SER A 202 -8.41 -19.60 8.53
C SER A 202 -7.89 -18.83 9.74
N PHE A 203 -8.77 -18.12 10.43
CA PHE A 203 -8.42 -17.16 11.47
C PHE A 203 -7.62 -17.77 12.62
N GLN A 204 -8.13 -18.89 13.20
CA GLN A 204 -7.49 -19.56 14.32
C GLN A 204 -6.11 -20.14 13.95
N HIS A 205 -5.97 -20.62 12.72
CA HIS A 205 -4.66 -21.05 12.24
C HIS A 205 -3.69 -19.86 12.15
N ASN A 206 -4.14 -18.75 11.58
CA ASN A 206 -3.31 -17.56 11.36
C ASN A 206 -2.93 -16.83 12.65
N LEU A 207 -3.71 -16.98 13.74
CA LEU A 207 -3.34 -16.46 15.06
C LEU A 207 -2.01 -17.03 15.57
N LYS A 208 -1.63 -18.26 15.17
CA LYS A 208 -0.35 -18.85 15.55
C LYS A 208 0.86 -18.02 15.08
N LEU A 209 0.76 -17.37 13.91
CA LEU A 209 1.78 -16.43 13.46
C LEU A 209 1.78 -15.16 14.33
N VAL A 210 0.59 -14.65 14.65
CA VAL A 210 0.44 -13.46 15.50
C VAL A 210 1.06 -13.70 16.88
N ASP A 211 0.83 -14.87 17.48
CA ASP A 211 1.40 -15.22 18.79
C ASP A 211 2.93 -15.28 18.75
N GLN A 212 3.52 -15.82 17.68
CA GLN A 212 4.99 -15.85 17.52
C GLN A 212 5.55 -14.42 17.37
N VAL A 213 4.93 -13.56 16.56
CA VAL A 213 5.32 -12.16 16.39
C VAL A 213 5.18 -11.39 17.71
N LYS A 214 4.09 -11.63 18.45
CA LYS A 214 3.83 -11.02 19.75
C LYS A 214 4.93 -11.38 20.77
N ALA A 215 5.34 -12.64 20.81
CA ALA A 215 6.42 -13.07 21.70
C ALA A 215 7.76 -12.37 21.42
N VAL A 216 8.05 -12.04 20.15
CA VAL A 216 9.24 -11.24 19.81
C VAL A 216 9.07 -9.79 20.27
N ALA A 217 7.88 -9.19 20.03
CA ALA A 217 7.58 -7.83 20.45
C ALA A 217 7.68 -7.64 21.96
N GLU A 218 7.15 -8.58 22.75
CA GLU A 218 7.21 -8.58 24.21
C GLU A 218 8.66 -8.63 24.72
N ARG A 219 9.53 -9.47 24.13
CA ARG A 219 10.95 -9.51 24.49
C ARG A 219 11.67 -8.19 24.22
N LYS A 220 11.29 -7.50 23.13
CA LYS A 220 11.83 -6.18 22.78
C LYS A 220 11.22 -5.03 23.58
N GLY A 221 10.09 -5.25 24.26
CA GLY A 221 9.39 -4.22 25.03
C GLY A 221 8.62 -3.21 24.16
N ILE A 222 8.14 -3.60 22.97
CA ILE A 222 7.35 -2.79 22.04
C ILE A 222 6.04 -3.49 21.67
N THR A 223 5.13 -2.79 21.00
CA THR A 223 3.90 -3.42 20.52
C THR A 223 4.15 -4.28 19.29
N SER A 224 3.27 -5.28 19.07
CA SER A 224 3.33 -6.11 17.86
C SER A 224 3.16 -5.30 16.57
N ALA A 225 2.36 -4.22 16.60
CA ALA A 225 2.21 -3.29 15.48
C ALA A 225 3.53 -2.57 15.18
N GLN A 226 4.20 -2.05 16.22
CA GLN A 226 5.51 -1.42 16.09
C GLN A 226 6.55 -2.40 15.55
N LEU A 227 6.58 -3.63 16.07
CA LEU A 227 7.50 -4.66 15.57
C LEU A 227 7.27 -4.95 14.08
N ALA A 228 6.01 -5.17 13.67
CA ALA A 228 5.68 -5.48 12.28
C ALA A 228 6.03 -4.32 11.31
N ILE A 229 5.77 -3.07 11.70
CA ILE A 229 6.14 -1.90 10.89
C ILE A 229 7.67 -1.75 10.81
N ASN A 230 8.37 -1.91 11.94
CA ASN A 230 9.82 -1.79 11.97
C ASN A 230 10.54 -2.96 11.30
N TRP A 231 9.93 -4.14 11.20
CA TRP A 231 10.41 -5.21 10.34
C TRP A 231 10.41 -4.77 8.85
N VAL A 232 9.31 -4.19 8.36
CA VAL A 232 9.26 -3.66 6.98
C VAL A 232 10.31 -2.55 6.78
N ARG A 233 10.50 -1.65 7.74
CA ARG A 233 11.57 -0.64 7.70
C ARG A 233 12.97 -1.28 7.67
N GLY A 234 13.18 -2.32 8.46
CA GLY A 234 14.44 -3.05 8.56
C GLY A 234 14.88 -3.71 7.25
N LEU A 235 13.93 -4.02 6.35
CA LEU A 235 14.26 -4.55 5.01
C LEU A 235 15.15 -3.59 4.20
N ASN A 236 15.13 -2.29 4.48
CA ASN A 236 16.00 -1.31 3.83
C ASN A 236 17.51 -1.55 4.09
N SER A 237 17.86 -2.24 5.16
CA SER A 237 19.24 -2.59 5.47
C SER A 237 19.70 -3.89 4.78
N ARG A 238 18.79 -4.65 4.20
CA ARG A 238 19.10 -5.90 3.49
C ARG A 238 19.74 -5.62 2.15
N LYS A 239 20.85 -6.33 1.87
CA LYS A 239 21.58 -6.18 0.61
C LYS A 239 20.68 -6.51 -0.59
N GLY A 240 20.65 -5.61 -1.57
CA GLY A 240 19.90 -5.81 -2.81
C GLY A 240 18.41 -5.48 -2.71
N MET A 241 17.96 -4.90 -1.59
CA MET A 241 16.59 -4.38 -1.46
C MET A 241 16.47 -2.95 -2.00
N PRO A 242 15.32 -2.59 -2.58
CA PRO A 242 15.01 -1.20 -2.90
C PRO A 242 14.69 -0.43 -1.62
N THR A 243 14.47 0.88 -1.72
CA THR A 243 13.84 1.63 -0.63
C THR A 243 12.42 1.13 -0.41
N ILE A 244 12.09 0.69 0.82
CA ILE A 244 10.77 0.18 1.20
C ILE A 244 10.18 1.09 2.28
N ILE A 245 8.98 1.62 2.02
CA ILE A 245 8.28 2.58 2.87
C ILE A 245 7.01 1.91 3.39
N PRO A 246 6.91 1.57 4.68
CA PRO A 246 5.68 1.00 5.22
C PRO A 246 4.56 2.04 5.26
N THR A 247 3.34 1.64 4.87
CA THR A 247 2.16 2.50 4.82
C THR A 247 1.04 1.91 5.70
N PRO A 248 1.17 2.01 7.03
CA PRO A 248 0.16 1.53 7.96
C PRO A 248 -1.08 2.44 7.93
N GLY A 249 -2.27 1.84 7.87
CA GLY A 249 -3.52 2.56 8.08
C GLY A 249 -3.71 2.90 9.57
N ALA A 250 -4.27 4.10 9.85
CA ALA A 250 -4.63 4.50 11.20
C ALA A 250 -5.90 5.38 11.20
N THR A 251 -6.75 5.18 12.21
CA THR A 251 -8.02 5.91 12.36
C THR A 251 -8.04 6.86 13.57
N THR A 252 -6.98 6.85 14.38
CA THR A 252 -6.84 7.72 15.56
C THR A 252 -5.43 8.30 15.63
N THR A 253 -5.29 9.46 16.29
CA THR A 253 -3.99 10.11 16.51
C THR A 253 -3.03 9.20 17.28
N ALA A 254 -3.51 8.55 18.33
CA ALA A 254 -2.69 7.62 19.12
C ALA A 254 -2.10 6.48 18.28
N ARG A 255 -2.87 5.91 17.33
CA ARG A 255 -2.35 4.89 16.41
C ARG A 255 -1.36 5.45 15.41
N VAL A 256 -1.55 6.69 14.97
CA VAL A 256 -0.57 7.35 14.09
C VAL A 256 0.75 7.53 14.84
N GLU A 257 0.71 8.03 16.06
CA GLU A 257 1.87 8.21 16.92
C GLU A 257 2.58 6.88 17.21
N GLU A 258 1.83 5.82 17.56
CA GLU A 258 2.34 4.47 17.74
C GLU A 258 3.06 3.93 16.48
N ASN A 259 2.40 4.04 15.32
CA ASN A 259 2.91 3.52 14.05
C ASN A 259 4.13 4.30 13.53
N ALA A 260 4.27 5.56 13.89
CA ALA A 260 5.35 6.43 13.45
C ALA A 260 6.67 6.18 14.21
N GLN A 261 6.61 5.54 15.37
CA GLN A 261 7.81 5.31 16.20
C GLN A 261 8.81 4.39 15.52
N ASP A 262 10.08 4.75 15.63
CA ASP A 262 11.20 4.01 15.07
C ASP A 262 11.89 3.18 16.15
N PHE A 263 11.85 1.86 15.99
CA PHE A 263 12.51 0.88 16.85
C PHE A 263 13.40 -0.03 15.99
N PRO A 264 14.65 0.36 15.71
CA PRO A 264 15.54 -0.43 14.88
C PRO A 264 15.64 -1.87 15.39
N LEU A 265 15.49 -2.83 14.49
CA LEU A 265 15.63 -4.24 14.77
C LEU A 265 17.09 -4.67 14.55
N THR A 266 17.58 -5.52 15.45
CA THR A 266 18.89 -6.16 15.25
C THR A 266 18.84 -7.18 14.14
N GLU A 267 20.00 -7.58 13.63
CA GLU A 267 20.11 -8.64 12.60
C GLU A 267 19.48 -9.97 13.07
N GLU A 268 19.65 -10.31 14.34
CA GLU A 268 19.07 -11.50 14.96
C GLU A 268 17.54 -11.42 15.01
N GLU A 269 16.98 -10.25 15.39
CA GLU A 269 15.53 -10.03 15.41
C GLU A 269 14.94 -10.07 14.00
N MET A 270 15.62 -9.47 13.02
CA MET A 270 15.20 -9.52 11.61
C MET A 270 15.19 -10.96 11.09
N THR A 271 16.26 -11.72 11.32
CA THR A 271 16.36 -13.13 10.91
C THR A 271 15.28 -13.98 11.59
N THR A 272 15.07 -13.80 12.89
CA THR A 272 14.03 -14.52 13.65
C THR A 272 12.65 -14.28 13.05
N LEU A 273 12.31 -13.03 12.69
CA LEU A 273 11.02 -12.69 12.10
C LEU A 273 10.86 -13.22 10.66
N GLU A 274 11.94 -13.21 9.89
CA GLU A 274 11.97 -13.81 8.55
C GLU A 274 11.76 -15.33 8.64
N ASP A 275 12.42 -16.01 9.55
CA ASP A 275 12.26 -17.45 9.76
C ASP A 275 10.80 -17.78 10.17
N ILE A 276 10.21 -17.01 11.07
CA ILE A 276 8.81 -17.14 11.47
C ILE A 276 7.90 -16.98 10.25
N ALA A 277 8.08 -15.90 9.47
CA ALA A 277 7.23 -15.59 8.33
C ALA A 277 7.36 -16.62 7.20
N TYR A 278 8.55 -17.15 6.98
CA TYR A 278 8.80 -18.12 5.91
C TYR A 278 8.46 -19.56 6.25
N ALA A 279 8.53 -19.92 7.54
CA ALA A 279 8.13 -21.25 8.00
C ALA A 279 6.61 -21.39 8.18
N PHE A 280 5.90 -20.26 8.26
CA PHE A 280 4.46 -20.26 8.52
C PHE A 280 3.66 -20.29 7.20
N GLU A 281 2.86 -21.32 7.01
CA GLU A 281 1.91 -21.40 5.90
C GLU A 281 0.61 -20.66 6.27
N VAL A 282 0.40 -19.48 5.66
CA VAL A 282 -0.78 -18.66 5.90
C VAL A 282 -2.00 -19.31 5.27
N SER A 283 -3.05 -19.55 6.07
CA SER A 283 -4.31 -20.07 5.59
C SER A 283 -5.18 -18.97 4.97
N GLY A 284 -5.73 -19.23 3.79
CA GLY A 284 -6.60 -18.32 3.05
C GLY A 284 -5.83 -17.29 2.21
N GLY A 285 -6.40 -16.93 1.07
CA GLY A 285 -5.83 -15.97 0.13
C GLY A 285 -5.80 -14.53 0.67
N ARG A 286 -4.90 -13.71 0.12
CA ARG A 286 -4.78 -12.27 0.43
C ARG A 286 -6.04 -11.48 0.05
N TYR A 287 -6.73 -11.90 -0.99
CA TYR A 287 -7.95 -11.31 -1.54
C TYR A 287 -8.99 -12.39 -1.84
N PRO A 288 -10.29 -12.01 -1.95
CA PRO A 288 -11.32 -12.92 -2.48
C PRO A 288 -10.99 -13.41 -3.89
N GLU A 289 -11.54 -14.57 -4.23
CA GLU A 289 -11.42 -15.15 -5.58
C GLU A 289 -11.94 -14.15 -6.65
N GLY A 290 -11.23 -14.05 -7.77
CA GLY A 290 -11.56 -13.14 -8.86
C GLY A 290 -11.02 -11.71 -8.72
N VAL A 291 -10.43 -11.34 -7.59
CA VAL A 291 -9.70 -10.07 -7.49
C VAL A 291 -8.35 -10.21 -8.19
N PRO A 292 -8.06 -9.40 -9.23
CA PRO A 292 -6.78 -9.49 -9.94
C PRO A 292 -5.59 -9.17 -9.03
N MET A 293 -4.62 -10.06 -9.01
CA MET A 293 -3.35 -9.89 -8.30
C MET A 293 -2.23 -10.44 -9.16
N GLU A 294 -1.09 -9.77 -9.15
CA GLU A 294 0.12 -10.24 -9.83
C GLU A 294 1.33 -10.34 -8.86
N ALA A 295 1.27 -9.62 -7.72
CA ALA A 295 2.35 -9.59 -6.72
C ALA A 295 2.21 -10.69 -5.67
#